data_f633c07390b1f05356f408b484c7eb1d
#
_entry.id   f633c07390b1f05356f408b484c7eb1d
#
_cell.length_a   1.000
_cell.length_b   1.000
_cell.length_c   1.000
_cell.angle_alpha   90.00
_cell.angle_beta   90.00
_cell.angle_gamma   90.00
#
_symmetry.space_group_name_H-M   'P 1'
#
loop_
_entity.id
_entity.type
_entity.pdbx_description
1 polymer ?
#
loop_
_entity_poly.entity_id
_entity_poly.type
_entity_poly.pdbx_seq_one_letter_code
_entity_poly.pdbx_strand_id
1 'polypeptide(L)'
;MSILLNIILAISVTLDSFIVGKSVDKKIKFTLISISFAHVTLFFIGVKIGDQIGPFVSNFDHWISFIVFLFFALSSYKDLISEEPVFKLDNTLKILLTTFALSIDAFAVGASSQHEIQYLELVIIIIAVSAPVFCYLGYKLKNEMIKHSHKLLYFSEGTFFLIIGSYILYSHISGGY
;
A
#
# COMPACT_ATOMS: atom_id res chain seq x y z
N MET A 1 15.81 -3.74 7.96
CA MET A 1 14.45 -3.68 8.62
C MET A 1 14.09 -5.04 9.22
N SER A 2 13.46 -5.12 10.41
CA SER A 2 13.07 -6.41 11.00
C SER A 2 11.99 -7.11 10.18
N ILE A 3 11.85 -8.43 10.34
CA ILE A 3 10.81 -9.23 9.65
C ILE A 3 9.41 -8.66 9.93
N LEU A 4 9.16 -8.23 11.16
CA LEU A 4 7.86 -7.66 11.56
C LEU A 4 7.54 -6.39 10.77
N LEU A 5 8.50 -5.50 10.58
CA LEU A 5 8.32 -4.27 9.82
C LEU A 5 8.11 -4.53 8.32
N ASN A 6 8.77 -5.57 7.75
CA ASN A 6 8.48 -6.00 6.38
C ASN A 6 7.04 -6.50 6.21
N ILE A 7 6.52 -7.23 7.21
CA ILE A 7 5.12 -7.70 7.23
C ILE A 7 4.16 -6.50 7.34
N ILE A 8 4.43 -5.57 8.25
CA ILE A 8 3.60 -4.36 8.43
C ILE A 8 3.58 -3.53 7.14
N LEU A 9 4.72 -3.34 6.49
CA LEU A 9 4.84 -2.63 5.22
C LEU A 9 3.97 -3.28 4.14
N ALA A 10 4.09 -4.61 3.96
CA ALA A 10 3.32 -5.34 2.97
C ALA A 10 1.80 -5.24 3.20
N ILE A 11 1.37 -5.31 4.47
CA ILE A 11 -0.05 -5.16 4.84
C ILE A 11 -0.52 -3.72 4.59
N SER A 12 0.25 -2.71 4.99
CA SER A 12 -0.12 -1.29 4.83
C SER A 12 -0.44 -0.93 3.39
N VAL A 13 0.44 -1.37 2.47
CA VAL A 13 0.32 -1.12 1.03
C VAL A 13 -0.94 -1.75 0.41
N THR A 14 -1.58 -2.70 1.09
CA THR A 14 -2.72 -3.45 0.53
C THR A 14 -4.07 -3.14 1.20
N LEU A 15 -4.09 -2.28 2.21
CA LEU A 15 -5.32 -1.96 2.96
C LEU A 15 -6.37 -1.24 2.11
N ASP A 16 -5.96 -0.39 1.18
CA ASP A 16 -6.80 0.33 0.23
C ASP A 16 -7.60 -0.62 -0.70
N SER A 17 -7.09 -1.83 -0.94
CA SER A 17 -7.79 -2.88 -1.70
C SER A 17 -9.17 -3.21 -1.15
N PHE A 18 -9.40 -2.97 0.13
CA PHE A 18 -10.70 -3.13 0.76
C PHE A 18 -11.76 -2.20 0.15
N ILE A 19 -11.38 -0.97 -0.18
CA ILE A 19 -12.27 0.03 -0.79
C ILE A 19 -12.66 -0.40 -2.19
N VAL A 20 -11.70 -0.94 -2.97
CA VAL A 20 -11.97 -1.51 -4.28
C VAL A 20 -13.04 -2.61 -4.17
N GLY A 21 -12.88 -3.51 -3.21
CA GLY A 21 -13.83 -4.60 -2.97
C GLY A 21 -15.25 -4.11 -2.72
N LYS A 22 -15.42 -3.05 -1.93
CA LYS A 22 -16.74 -2.44 -1.67
C LYS A 22 -17.38 -1.83 -2.91
N SER A 23 -16.56 -1.35 -3.84
CA SER A 23 -16.99 -0.66 -5.05
C SER A 23 -17.42 -1.62 -6.19
N VAL A 24 -17.09 -2.93 -6.06
CA VAL A 24 -17.36 -3.95 -7.10
C VAL A 24 -18.70 -4.62 -6.88
N ASP A 25 -19.51 -4.77 -7.97
CA ASP A 25 -20.79 -5.48 -7.92
C ASP A 25 -20.70 -6.90 -8.49
N LYS A 26 -20.27 -7.08 -9.74
CA LYS A 26 -20.43 -8.37 -10.45
C LYS A 26 -19.12 -9.07 -10.81
N LYS A 27 -18.01 -8.38 -10.90
CA LYS A 27 -16.75 -8.92 -11.45
C LYS A 27 -15.69 -9.20 -10.36
N ILE A 28 -16.11 -9.66 -9.19
CA ILE A 28 -15.19 -9.83 -8.05
C ILE A 28 -13.97 -10.70 -8.38
N LYS A 29 -14.16 -11.87 -9.03
CA LYS A 29 -13.03 -12.75 -9.38
C LYS A 29 -11.97 -12.06 -10.23
N PHE A 30 -12.41 -11.29 -11.24
CA PHE A 30 -11.52 -10.52 -12.10
C PHE A 30 -10.81 -9.42 -11.28
N THR A 31 -11.54 -8.74 -10.39
CA THR A 31 -10.98 -7.69 -9.53
C THR A 31 -9.92 -8.24 -8.57
N LEU A 32 -10.14 -9.41 -7.97
CA LEU A 32 -9.15 -10.05 -7.09
C LEU A 32 -7.82 -10.34 -7.81
N ILE A 33 -7.91 -10.83 -9.05
CA ILE A 33 -6.70 -11.10 -9.85
C ILE A 33 -6.04 -9.77 -10.25
N SER A 34 -6.84 -8.80 -10.70
CA SER A 34 -6.33 -7.51 -11.15
C SER A 34 -5.63 -6.74 -10.03
N ILE A 35 -6.20 -6.70 -8.82
CA ILE A 35 -5.62 -5.95 -7.71
C ILE A 35 -4.32 -6.61 -7.21
N SER A 36 -4.29 -7.94 -7.09
CA SER A 36 -3.08 -8.67 -6.72
C SER A 36 -1.97 -8.45 -7.74
N PHE A 37 -2.28 -8.58 -9.03
CA PHE A 37 -1.33 -8.39 -10.12
C PHE A 37 -0.79 -6.95 -10.15
N ALA A 38 -1.66 -5.96 -10.03
CA ALA A 38 -1.26 -4.54 -10.06
C ALA A 38 -0.33 -4.20 -8.89
N HIS A 39 -0.69 -4.58 -7.65
CA HIS A 39 0.14 -4.31 -6.47
C HIS A 39 1.50 -4.98 -6.56
N VAL A 40 1.55 -6.28 -6.87
CA VAL A 40 2.82 -7.02 -6.99
C VAL A 40 3.69 -6.44 -8.10
N THR A 41 3.11 -6.18 -9.28
CA THR A 41 3.86 -5.67 -10.43
C THR A 41 4.42 -4.29 -10.16
N LEU A 42 3.60 -3.37 -9.66
CA LEU A 42 4.03 -2.00 -9.40
C LEU A 42 5.01 -1.92 -8.23
N PHE A 43 4.79 -2.70 -7.16
CA PHE A 43 5.77 -2.80 -6.08
C PHE A 43 7.13 -3.30 -6.58
N PHE A 44 7.15 -4.39 -7.36
CA PHE A 44 8.39 -4.94 -7.91
C PHE A 44 9.09 -3.97 -8.86
N ILE A 45 8.34 -3.29 -9.73
CA ILE A 45 8.89 -2.24 -10.61
C ILE A 45 9.46 -1.09 -9.76
N GLY A 46 8.75 -0.68 -8.70
CA GLY A 46 9.23 0.32 -7.75
C GLY A 46 10.57 -0.06 -7.15
N VAL A 47 10.70 -1.27 -6.59
CA VAL A 47 11.96 -1.78 -6.05
C VAL A 47 13.08 -1.74 -7.10
N LYS A 48 12.81 -2.21 -8.32
CA LYS A 48 13.82 -2.19 -9.40
C LYS A 48 14.26 -0.80 -9.81
N ILE A 49 13.35 0.15 -9.85
CA ILE A 49 13.68 1.56 -10.13
C ILE A 49 14.45 2.16 -8.94
N GLY A 50 14.04 1.87 -7.72
CA GLY A 50 14.75 2.29 -6.51
C GLY A 50 16.19 1.78 -6.49
N ASP A 51 16.41 0.51 -6.81
CA ASP A 51 17.77 -0.08 -6.92
C ASP A 51 18.67 0.69 -7.92
N GLN A 52 18.09 1.15 -9.04
CA GLN A 52 18.84 1.89 -10.07
C GLN A 52 19.14 3.34 -9.65
N ILE A 53 18.22 3.99 -8.97
CA ILE A 53 18.34 5.39 -8.55
C ILE A 53 19.10 5.50 -7.23
N GLY A 54 19.04 4.48 -6.38
CA GLY A 54 19.65 4.45 -5.05
C GLY A 54 21.10 4.94 -5.00
N PRO A 55 22.01 4.50 -5.89
CA PRO A 55 23.40 4.98 -5.90
C PRO A 55 23.55 6.49 -6.10
N PHE A 56 22.59 7.14 -6.76
CA PHE A 56 22.60 8.60 -7.01
C PHE A 56 22.03 9.39 -5.84
N VAL A 57 21.20 8.78 -5.00
CA VAL A 57 20.50 9.46 -3.90
C VAL A 57 20.86 8.88 -2.52
N SER A 58 21.86 8.01 -2.44
CA SER A 58 22.24 7.26 -1.22
C SER A 58 22.42 8.12 0.03
N ASN A 59 22.85 9.37 -0.12
CA ASN A 59 22.99 10.30 1.02
C ASN A 59 21.67 10.85 1.54
N PHE A 60 20.59 10.71 0.77
CA PHE A 60 19.26 11.28 1.05
C PHE A 60 18.15 10.25 1.01
N ASP A 61 18.43 8.97 0.73
CA ASP A 61 17.43 7.92 0.54
C ASP A 61 16.52 7.75 1.76
N HIS A 62 17.05 7.83 2.98
CA HIS A 62 16.27 7.78 4.22
C HIS A 62 15.31 8.96 4.37
N TRP A 63 15.75 10.16 3.97
CA TRP A 63 14.90 11.34 3.96
C TRP A 63 13.82 11.23 2.90
N ILE A 64 14.16 10.71 1.72
CA ILE A 64 13.21 10.48 0.62
C ILE A 64 12.16 9.45 1.09
N SER A 65 12.62 8.33 1.67
CA SER A 65 11.73 7.30 2.20
C SER A 65 10.80 7.87 3.27
N PHE A 66 11.33 8.60 4.24
CA PHE A 66 10.51 9.24 5.28
C PHE A 66 9.47 10.19 4.71
N ILE A 67 9.84 11.03 3.74
CA ILE A 67 8.91 11.97 3.09
C ILE A 67 7.81 11.23 2.35
N VAL A 68 8.14 10.14 1.62
CA VAL A 68 7.16 9.31 0.92
C VAL A 68 6.17 8.68 1.90
N PHE A 69 6.68 8.06 2.98
CA PHE A 69 5.81 7.45 4.00
C PHE A 69 4.96 8.51 4.74
N LEU A 70 5.53 9.68 5.03
CA LEU A 70 4.80 10.78 5.63
C LEU A 70 3.68 11.29 4.70
N PHE A 71 3.97 11.39 3.39
CA PHE A 71 2.97 11.78 2.39
C PHE A 71 1.79 10.80 2.37
N PHE A 72 2.05 9.49 2.33
CA PHE A 72 0.98 8.48 2.34
C PHE A 72 0.22 8.47 3.68
N ALA A 73 0.91 8.63 4.80
CA ALA A 73 0.25 8.76 6.10
C ALA A 73 -0.70 9.96 6.15
N LEU A 74 -0.27 11.12 5.66
CA LEU A 74 -1.10 12.32 5.61
C LEU A 74 -2.27 12.17 4.63
N SER A 75 -2.05 11.49 3.49
CA SER A 75 -3.11 11.17 2.54
C SER A 75 -4.17 10.28 3.17
N SER A 76 -3.78 9.18 3.83
CA SER A 76 -4.72 8.30 4.54
C SER A 76 -5.49 9.01 5.63
N TYR A 77 -4.84 9.94 6.39
CA TYR A 77 -5.55 10.75 7.39
C TYR A 77 -6.49 11.78 6.78
N LYS A 78 -6.17 12.32 5.60
CA LYS A 78 -7.09 13.20 4.86
C LYS A 78 -8.33 12.42 4.42
N ASP A 79 -8.15 11.20 3.91
CA ASP A 79 -9.25 10.33 3.47
C ASP A 79 -10.13 9.87 4.64
N LEU A 80 -9.55 9.77 5.86
CA LEU A 80 -10.28 9.55 7.11
C LEU A 80 -11.37 10.61 7.37
N ILE A 81 -11.10 11.86 6.96
CA ILE A 81 -11.99 13.00 7.19
C ILE A 81 -12.93 13.19 6.00
N SER A 82 -12.51 12.81 4.80
CA SER A 82 -13.26 12.96 3.56
C SER A 82 -14.34 11.88 3.47
N GLU A 83 -15.58 12.27 3.24
CA GLU A 83 -16.64 11.34 2.84
C GLU A 83 -16.57 11.14 1.32
N GLU A 84 -15.66 10.31 0.85
CA GLU A 84 -15.62 9.99 -0.57
C GLU A 84 -16.81 9.11 -0.98
N PRO A 85 -17.51 9.47 -2.07
CA PRO A 85 -18.60 8.64 -2.59
C PRO A 85 -18.03 7.30 -3.09
N VAL A 86 -18.62 6.19 -2.63
CA VAL A 86 -18.31 4.87 -3.15
C VAL A 86 -18.67 4.82 -4.64
N PHE A 87 -17.67 4.86 -5.50
CA PHE A 87 -17.89 4.75 -6.95
C PHE A 87 -18.13 3.29 -7.34
N LYS A 88 -19.03 3.06 -8.31
CA LYS A 88 -19.35 1.71 -8.76
C LYS A 88 -18.39 1.24 -9.86
N LEU A 89 -17.73 0.11 -9.61
CA LEU A 89 -16.87 -0.59 -10.57
C LEU A 89 -17.69 -1.64 -11.34
N ASP A 90 -18.33 -1.21 -12.40
CA ASP A 90 -19.22 -2.02 -13.25
C ASP A 90 -18.55 -2.53 -14.53
N ASN A 91 -17.47 -1.88 -14.97
CA ASN A 91 -16.77 -2.16 -16.22
C ASN A 91 -15.34 -2.67 -15.97
N THR A 92 -14.89 -3.61 -16.81
CA THR A 92 -13.53 -4.18 -16.77
C THR A 92 -12.44 -3.11 -16.86
N LEU A 93 -12.62 -2.12 -17.76
CA LEU A 93 -11.65 -1.02 -17.91
C LEU A 93 -11.57 -0.16 -16.65
N LYS A 94 -12.71 0.18 -16.04
CA LYS A 94 -12.74 0.92 -14.76
C LYS A 94 -12.03 0.13 -13.65
N ILE A 95 -12.25 -1.19 -13.56
CA ILE A 95 -11.58 -2.05 -12.59
C ILE A 95 -10.07 -2.00 -12.81
N LEU A 96 -9.59 -2.21 -14.04
CA LEU A 96 -8.16 -2.14 -14.35
C LEU A 96 -7.55 -0.78 -14.00
N LEU A 97 -8.15 0.30 -14.47
CA LEU A 97 -7.64 1.64 -14.20
C LEU A 97 -7.61 1.95 -12.69
N THR A 98 -8.65 1.56 -11.97
CA THR A 98 -8.70 1.79 -10.52
C THR A 98 -7.68 0.94 -9.77
N THR A 99 -7.55 -0.35 -10.11
CA THR A 99 -6.55 -1.22 -9.45
C THR A 99 -5.13 -0.75 -9.70
N PHE A 100 -4.80 -0.30 -10.92
CA PHE A 100 -3.48 0.27 -11.21
C PHE A 100 -3.27 1.63 -10.55
N ALA A 101 -4.28 2.50 -10.54
CA ALA A 101 -4.18 3.82 -9.90
C ALA A 101 -3.95 3.70 -8.39
N LEU A 102 -4.66 2.80 -7.72
CA LEU A 102 -4.48 2.55 -6.29
C LEU A 102 -3.14 1.89 -5.97
N SER A 103 -2.59 1.09 -6.87
CA SER A 103 -1.29 0.44 -6.64
C SER A 103 -0.08 1.37 -6.88
N ILE A 104 -0.29 2.67 -7.13
CA ILE A 104 0.80 3.66 -7.25
C ILE A 104 1.54 3.85 -5.91
N ASP A 105 0.84 3.71 -4.80
CA ASP A 105 1.45 3.72 -3.47
C ASP A 105 2.42 2.54 -3.30
N ALA A 106 2.02 1.33 -3.75
CA ALA A 106 2.89 0.16 -3.76
C ALA A 106 4.18 0.42 -4.56
N PHE A 107 4.07 1.06 -5.72
CA PHE A 107 5.23 1.46 -6.51
C PHE A 107 6.14 2.43 -5.74
N ALA A 108 5.57 3.48 -5.16
CA ALA A 108 6.35 4.51 -4.47
C ALA A 108 7.01 3.95 -3.20
N VAL A 109 6.29 3.10 -2.45
CA VAL A 109 6.83 2.38 -1.28
C VAL A 109 7.96 1.44 -1.70
N GLY A 110 7.78 0.66 -2.76
CA GLY A 110 8.83 -0.21 -3.30
C GLY A 110 10.07 0.58 -3.71
N ALA A 111 9.91 1.70 -4.39
CA ALA A 111 11.01 2.54 -4.86
C ALA A 111 11.77 3.24 -3.71
N SER A 112 11.07 3.64 -2.65
CA SER A 112 11.68 4.37 -1.54
C SER A 112 12.29 3.48 -0.47
N SER A 113 11.81 2.24 -0.31
CA SER A 113 12.23 1.36 0.78
C SER A 113 13.10 0.16 0.36
N GLN A 114 13.56 0.09 -0.91
CA GLN A 114 14.30 -1.07 -1.44
C GLN A 114 15.53 -1.45 -0.61
N HIS A 115 16.29 -0.48 -0.11
CA HIS A 115 17.47 -0.75 0.72
C HIS A 115 17.14 -1.26 2.13
N GLU A 116 15.94 -1.00 2.60
CA GLU A 116 15.45 -1.39 3.93
C GLU A 116 14.80 -2.79 3.93
N ILE A 117 14.37 -3.26 2.77
CA ILE A 117 13.67 -4.55 2.62
C ILE A 117 14.69 -5.68 2.58
N GLN A 118 14.81 -6.42 3.69
CA GLN A 118 15.68 -7.61 3.79
C GLN A 118 15.05 -8.88 3.20
N TYR A 119 13.72 -8.95 3.17
CA TYR A 119 12.97 -10.16 2.78
C TYR A 119 12.00 -9.84 1.65
N LEU A 120 12.54 -9.44 0.49
CA LEU A 120 11.75 -8.99 -0.67
C LEU A 120 10.73 -10.06 -1.12
N GLU A 121 11.14 -11.33 -1.18
CA GLU A 121 10.24 -12.42 -1.59
C GLU A 121 9.07 -12.57 -0.62
N LEU A 122 9.32 -12.45 0.68
CA LEU A 122 8.28 -12.50 1.70
C LEU A 122 7.30 -11.35 1.53
N VAL A 123 7.79 -10.13 1.32
CA VAL A 123 6.96 -8.94 1.11
C VAL A 123 6.06 -9.12 -0.11
N ILE A 124 6.62 -9.58 -1.23
CA ILE A 124 5.86 -9.85 -2.47
C ILE A 124 4.77 -10.91 -2.24
N ILE A 125 5.09 -12.00 -1.55
CA ILE A 125 4.10 -13.05 -1.24
C ILE A 125 2.97 -12.49 -0.36
N ILE A 126 3.31 -11.70 0.66
CA ILE A 126 2.30 -11.10 1.53
C ILE A 126 1.40 -10.14 0.73
N ILE A 127 1.96 -9.27 -0.11
CA ILE A 127 1.19 -8.37 -0.99
C ILE A 127 0.27 -9.18 -1.90
N ALA A 128 0.79 -10.23 -2.55
CA ALA A 128 0.03 -11.07 -3.46
C ALA A 128 -1.19 -11.74 -2.81
N VAL A 129 -1.10 -12.05 -1.52
CA VAL A 129 -2.17 -12.70 -0.75
C VAL A 129 -3.07 -11.68 -0.07
N SER A 130 -2.51 -10.66 0.55
CA SER A 130 -3.28 -9.69 1.36
C SER A 130 -4.16 -8.77 0.50
N ALA A 131 -3.68 -8.30 -0.65
CA ALA A 131 -4.48 -7.44 -1.53
C ALA A 131 -5.81 -8.09 -1.95
N PRO A 132 -5.85 -9.31 -2.52
CA PRO A 132 -7.12 -9.95 -2.83
C PRO A 132 -7.93 -10.33 -1.59
N VAL A 133 -7.30 -10.64 -0.44
CA VAL A 133 -8.01 -10.91 0.82
C VAL A 133 -8.75 -9.67 1.29
N PHE A 134 -8.09 -8.51 1.38
CA PHE A 134 -8.75 -7.26 1.77
C PHE A 134 -9.82 -6.84 0.76
N CYS A 135 -9.57 -6.99 -0.53
CA CYS A 135 -10.56 -6.74 -1.57
C CYS A 135 -11.80 -7.65 -1.40
N TYR A 136 -11.60 -8.96 -1.15
CA TYR A 136 -12.71 -9.88 -0.92
C TYR A 136 -13.49 -9.55 0.36
N LEU A 137 -12.80 -9.18 1.43
CA LEU A 137 -13.44 -8.74 2.67
C LEU A 137 -14.29 -7.48 2.44
N GLY A 138 -13.77 -6.50 1.69
CA GLY A 138 -14.53 -5.31 1.30
C GLY A 138 -15.78 -5.65 0.50
N TYR A 139 -15.68 -6.57 -0.46
CA TYR A 139 -16.82 -7.05 -1.24
C TYR A 139 -17.88 -7.75 -0.37
N LYS A 140 -17.46 -8.64 0.51
CA LYS A 140 -18.37 -9.40 1.38
C LYS A 140 -19.07 -8.51 2.40
N LEU A 141 -18.37 -7.55 2.94
CA LEU A 141 -18.85 -6.66 4.01
C LEU A 141 -19.51 -5.37 3.51
N LYS A 142 -19.63 -5.17 2.18
CA LYS A 142 -20.12 -3.92 1.60
C LYS A 142 -21.51 -3.48 2.11
N ASN A 143 -22.39 -4.43 2.46
CA ASN A 143 -23.74 -4.16 2.94
C ASN A 143 -23.84 -4.05 4.47
N GLU A 144 -22.87 -4.57 5.20
CA GLU A 144 -22.90 -4.68 6.67
C GLU A 144 -22.04 -3.61 7.35
N MET A 145 -21.09 -3.02 6.62
CA MET A 145 -20.15 -2.10 7.23
C MET A 145 -20.66 -0.66 7.30
N ILE A 146 -20.92 -0.27 8.52
CA ILE A 146 -21.18 1.09 8.99
C ILE A 146 -19.99 2.01 8.61
N LYS A 147 -20.24 3.32 8.45
CA LYS A 147 -19.27 4.41 8.23
C LYS A 147 -17.97 4.34 9.09
N HIS A 148 -18.02 3.67 10.23
CA HIS A 148 -16.89 3.55 11.16
C HIS A 148 -15.73 2.67 10.65
N SER A 149 -16.00 1.68 9.83
CA SER A 149 -14.97 0.73 9.39
C SER A 149 -13.99 1.32 8.37
N HIS A 150 -14.45 2.25 7.51
CA HIS A 150 -13.55 2.99 6.62
C HIS A 150 -12.56 3.82 7.42
N LYS A 151 -13.07 4.51 8.44
CA LYS A 151 -12.24 5.37 9.29
C LYS A 151 -11.15 4.59 10.00
N LEU A 152 -11.47 3.37 10.47
CA LEU A 152 -10.48 2.51 11.12
C LEU A 152 -9.38 2.05 10.14
N LEU A 153 -9.75 1.72 8.89
CA LEU A 153 -8.79 1.30 7.86
C LEU A 153 -7.82 2.43 7.51
N TYR A 154 -8.32 3.60 7.15
CA TYR A 154 -7.46 4.76 6.86
C TYR A 154 -6.61 5.18 8.06
N PHE A 155 -7.16 5.11 9.27
CA PHE A 155 -6.38 5.37 10.48
C PHE A 155 -5.24 4.36 10.67
N SER A 156 -5.52 3.06 10.48
CA SER A 156 -4.50 2.01 10.63
C SER A 156 -3.43 2.11 9.56
N GLU A 157 -3.82 2.36 8.32
CA GLU A 157 -2.91 2.56 7.18
C GLU A 157 -1.97 3.75 7.41
N GLY A 158 -2.53 4.93 7.71
CA GLY A 158 -1.73 6.11 8.02
C GLY A 158 -0.78 5.90 9.21
N THR A 159 -1.25 5.20 10.24
CA THR A 159 -0.43 4.88 11.41
C THR A 159 0.72 3.93 11.06
N PHE A 160 0.47 2.91 10.24
CA PHE A 160 1.53 2.00 9.79
C PHE A 160 2.59 2.71 8.96
N PHE A 161 2.18 3.58 8.03
CA PHE A 161 3.13 4.38 7.25
C PHE A 161 3.96 5.30 8.14
N LEU A 162 3.37 5.94 9.15
CA LEU A 162 4.12 6.75 10.11
C LEU A 162 5.13 5.93 10.92
N ILE A 163 4.75 4.74 11.38
CA ILE A 163 5.65 3.86 12.13
C ILE A 163 6.85 3.48 11.28
N ILE A 164 6.62 3.06 10.02
CA ILE A 164 7.69 2.63 9.11
C ILE A 164 8.60 3.80 8.78
N GLY A 165 8.04 4.94 8.36
CA GLY A 165 8.82 6.12 8.03
C GLY A 165 9.67 6.63 9.20
N SER A 166 9.08 6.69 10.40
CA SER A 166 9.81 7.09 11.61
C SER A 166 10.91 6.10 11.99
N TYR A 167 10.69 4.80 11.79
CA TYR A 167 11.70 3.78 12.02
C TYR A 167 12.89 3.92 11.07
N ILE A 168 12.64 4.14 9.77
CA ILE A 168 13.70 4.33 8.77
C ILE A 168 14.56 5.55 9.16
N LEU A 169 13.93 6.67 9.48
CA LEU A 169 14.63 7.88 9.89
C LEU A 169 15.42 7.70 11.19
N TYR A 170 14.81 7.05 12.19
CA TYR A 170 15.46 6.78 13.48
C TYR A 170 16.68 5.85 13.32
N SER A 171 16.57 4.78 12.52
CA SER A 171 17.67 3.85 12.31
C SER A 171 18.90 4.53 11.68
N HIS A 172 18.67 5.48 10.78
CA HIS A 172 19.74 6.27 10.19
C HIS A 172 20.40 7.23 11.18
N ILE A 173 19.61 8.02 11.93
CA ILE A 173 20.12 9.01 12.89
C ILE A 173 20.86 8.33 14.05
N SER A 174 20.41 7.15 14.48
CA SER A 174 21.03 6.40 15.57
C SER A 174 22.32 5.66 15.19
N GLY A 175 22.76 5.77 13.94
CA GLY A 175 24.02 5.15 13.48
C GLY A 175 23.92 3.64 13.29
N GLY A 176 22.73 3.13 13.00
CA GLY A 176 22.45 1.70 12.79
C GLY A 176 22.91 1.13 11.44
N TYR A 177 23.73 1.85 10.66
CA TYR A 177 24.34 1.42 9.39
C TYR A 177 25.82 1.75 9.36
#